data_0174eeff7df4428d14e9980ec036b6fc
#
_entry.id   0174eeff7df4428d14e9980ec036b6fc
#
_cell.length_a   1.000
_cell.length_b   1.000
_cell.length_c   1.000
_cell.angle_alpha   90.00
_cell.angle_beta   90.00
_cell.angle_gamma   90.00
#
_symmetry.space_group_name_H-M   'P 1'
#
loop_
_entity.id
_entity.type
_entity.pdbx_description
1 polymer ?
#
loop_
_entity_poly.entity_id
_entity_poly.type
_entity_poly.pdbx_seq_one_letter_code
_entity_poly.pdbx_strand_id
1 'polypeptide(L)'
;MDTILITGSQGEVGHSLIEYFLTRSDANIVAFDLRQPATTHHSASPRVTHVTGDITDAAAVQKLFQDYTFTGVFHLAAVLSSGGERDPEKTHHVNVGGTLNLLTATQASSSAQGRSIKFMFPSTIAIYGIDAASKRPDECIKETEHTIPITMYGNNKLYVENIGRYYAEYYKFLSSTPEDVRLDFRAVRYPGLLSADTMPTGGTSDYGSEMIHAGAAGRSYACFVPPT
;
A
#
# COMPACT_ATOMS: atom_id res chain seq x y z
N MET A 1 8.44 -6.62 22.67
CA MET A 1 7.06 -6.55 22.12
C MET A 1 7.20 -5.98 20.71
N ASP A 2 6.54 -6.60 19.73
CA ASP A 2 6.62 -6.14 18.35
C ASP A 2 5.92 -4.80 18.17
N THR A 3 6.48 -3.93 17.34
CA THR A 3 5.84 -2.68 16.92
C THR A 3 5.76 -2.69 15.39
N ILE A 4 4.58 -2.46 14.87
CA ILE A 4 4.33 -2.41 13.42
C ILE A 4 3.91 -1.02 12.99
N LEU A 5 4.38 -0.63 11.82
CA LEU A 5 3.96 0.59 11.13
C LEU A 5 2.88 0.26 10.11
N ILE A 6 1.77 0.99 10.13
CA ILE A 6 0.74 0.96 9.10
C ILE A 6 0.61 2.36 8.51
N THR A 7 1.05 2.57 7.27
CA THR A 7 0.84 3.84 6.56
C THR A 7 -0.43 3.78 5.74
N GLY A 8 -1.11 4.91 5.53
CA GLY A 8 -2.45 4.91 4.94
C GLY A 8 -3.49 4.30 5.87
N SER A 9 -3.26 4.47 7.17
CA SER A 9 -4.03 3.84 8.26
C SER A 9 -5.50 4.27 8.29
N GLN A 10 -5.86 5.41 7.70
CA GLN A 10 -7.23 5.91 7.59
C GLN A 10 -7.95 5.45 6.32
N GLY A 11 -7.33 4.56 5.55
CA GLY A 11 -7.95 3.87 4.42
C GLY A 11 -8.67 2.60 4.86
N GLU A 12 -9.47 2.04 3.93
CA GLU A 12 -10.26 0.82 4.13
C GLU A 12 -9.42 -0.36 4.67
N VAL A 13 -8.35 -0.70 3.95
CA VAL A 13 -7.45 -1.78 4.36
C VAL A 13 -6.72 -1.44 5.67
N GLY A 14 -6.42 -0.16 5.91
CA GLY A 14 -5.77 0.32 7.12
C GLY A 14 -6.59 0.04 8.37
N HIS A 15 -7.86 0.37 8.35
CA HIS A 15 -8.78 0.08 9.46
C HIS A 15 -8.88 -1.43 9.74
N SER A 16 -9.08 -2.23 8.68
CA SER A 16 -9.19 -3.69 8.81
C SER A 16 -7.91 -4.33 9.35
N LEU A 17 -6.73 -3.83 8.96
CA LEU A 17 -5.45 -4.30 9.49
C LEU A 17 -5.24 -3.93 10.95
N ILE A 18 -5.60 -2.72 11.36
CA ILE A 18 -5.52 -2.31 12.77
C ILE A 18 -6.39 -3.26 13.61
N GLU A 19 -7.63 -3.49 13.21
CA GLU A 19 -8.54 -4.42 13.89
C GLU A 19 -7.97 -5.84 13.96
N TYR A 20 -7.47 -6.35 12.84
CA TYR A 20 -6.85 -7.66 12.77
C TYR A 20 -5.71 -7.80 13.79
N PHE A 21 -4.78 -6.84 13.84
CA PHE A 21 -3.66 -6.90 14.77
C PHE A 21 -4.08 -6.73 16.22
N LEU A 22 -5.09 -5.91 16.49
CA LEU A 22 -5.62 -5.75 17.86
C LEU A 22 -6.27 -7.04 18.38
N THR A 23 -6.87 -7.83 17.49
CA THR A 23 -7.58 -9.07 17.86
C THR A 23 -6.72 -10.33 17.79
N ARG A 24 -5.63 -10.32 17.00
CA ARG A 24 -4.85 -11.52 16.67
C ARG A 24 -3.39 -11.48 17.12
N SER A 25 -2.93 -10.37 17.68
CA SER A 25 -1.55 -10.22 18.16
C SER A 25 -1.47 -9.28 19.36
N ASP A 26 -0.31 -9.28 20.02
CA ASP A 26 0.01 -8.34 21.11
C ASP A 26 0.89 -7.16 20.61
N ALA A 27 1.06 -7.00 19.30
CA ALA A 27 1.88 -5.94 18.72
C ALA A 27 1.33 -4.54 19.02
N ASN A 28 2.22 -3.60 19.26
CA ASN A 28 1.91 -2.18 19.20
C ASN A 28 1.80 -1.74 17.74
N ILE A 29 0.93 -0.78 17.48
CA ILE A 29 0.64 -0.28 16.15
C ILE A 29 0.93 1.22 16.10
N VAL A 30 1.78 1.64 15.17
CA VAL A 30 1.92 3.04 14.78
C VAL A 30 1.12 3.25 13.50
N ALA A 31 0.00 3.93 13.63
CA ALA A 31 -0.94 4.23 12.56
C ALA A 31 -0.60 5.59 11.95
N PHE A 32 0.06 5.58 10.79
CA PHE A 32 0.56 6.79 10.11
C PHE A 32 -0.33 7.14 8.92
N ASP A 33 -0.82 8.36 8.86
CA ASP A 33 -1.65 8.85 7.75
C ASP A 33 -1.49 10.36 7.58
N LEU A 34 -1.81 10.86 6.38
CA LEU A 34 -1.89 12.30 6.10
C LEU A 34 -3.05 12.96 6.85
N ARG A 35 -4.11 12.21 7.14
CA ARG A 35 -5.31 12.65 7.81
C ARG A 35 -5.28 12.33 9.29
N GLN A 36 -5.88 13.20 10.10
CA GLN A 36 -6.16 12.92 11.50
C GLN A 36 -7.13 11.72 11.61
N PRO A 37 -6.96 10.85 12.61
CA PRO A 37 -7.87 9.74 12.80
C PRO A 37 -9.29 10.25 13.06
N ALA A 38 -10.25 9.68 12.33
CA ALA A 38 -11.64 9.79 12.73
C ALA A 38 -11.84 9.09 14.10
N THR A 39 -12.84 9.52 14.86
CA THR A 39 -13.20 8.84 16.11
C THR A 39 -13.74 7.46 15.77
N THR A 40 -12.88 6.44 15.84
CA THR A 40 -13.22 5.03 15.58
C THR A 40 -13.01 4.21 16.86
N HIS A 41 -13.60 3.01 16.92
CA HIS A 41 -13.40 2.07 18.02
C HIS A 41 -11.92 1.73 18.27
N HIS A 42 -11.07 1.84 17.24
CA HIS A 42 -9.64 1.55 17.31
C HIS A 42 -8.82 2.67 17.93
N SER A 43 -9.29 3.94 17.83
CA SER A 43 -8.56 5.10 18.36
C SER A 43 -8.46 5.13 19.89
N ALA A 44 -9.25 4.32 20.58
CA ALA A 44 -9.23 4.21 22.04
C ALA A 44 -8.28 3.12 22.57
N SER A 45 -7.69 2.28 21.72
CA SER A 45 -6.79 1.21 22.18
C SER A 45 -5.43 1.79 22.60
N PRO A 46 -4.90 1.47 23.80
CA PRO A 46 -3.58 1.92 24.23
C PRO A 46 -2.42 1.35 23.38
N ARG A 47 -2.70 0.34 22.55
CA ARG A 47 -1.72 -0.25 21.64
C ARG A 47 -1.65 0.46 20.27
N VAL A 48 -2.52 1.44 20.01
CA VAL A 48 -2.52 2.20 18.76
C VAL A 48 -2.04 3.62 19.02
N THR A 49 -0.93 3.99 18.40
CA THR A 49 -0.43 5.36 18.38
C THR A 49 -0.69 5.97 17.00
N HIS A 50 -1.49 7.01 16.96
CA HIS A 50 -1.76 7.74 15.71
C HIS A 50 -0.71 8.83 15.50
N VAL A 51 -0.10 8.82 14.31
CA VAL A 51 0.88 9.82 13.88
C VAL A 51 0.41 10.42 12.55
N THR A 52 0.25 11.73 12.51
CA THR A 52 -0.09 12.44 11.28
C THR A 52 1.15 12.89 10.56
N GLY A 53 1.24 12.60 9.25
CA GLY A 53 2.36 13.01 8.42
C GLY A 53 2.24 12.55 6.98
N ASP A 54 3.14 13.07 6.15
CA ASP A 54 3.21 12.77 4.72
C ASP A 54 4.39 11.83 4.43
N ILE A 55 4.15 10.73 3.72
CA ILE A 55 5.20 9.80 3.30
C ILE A 55 6.18 10.42 2.31
N THR A 56 5.79 11.51 1.61
CA THR A 56 6.67 12.25 0.70
C THR A 56 7.66 13.14 1.42
N ASP A 57 7.41 13.47 2.69
CA ASP A 57 8.36 14.17 3.55
C ASP A 57 9.37 13.17 4.15
N ALA A 58 10.57 13.15 3.56
CA ALA A 58 11.65 12.26 4.00
C ALA A 58 12.05 12.51 5.47
N ALA A 59 11.98 13.76 5.95
CA ALA A 59 12.32 14.09 7.33
C ALA A 59 11.29 13.55 8.32
N ALA A 60 9.99 13.66 7.98
CA ALA A 60 8.91 13.08 8.78
C ALA A 60 9.04 11.54 8.86
N VAL A 61 9.34 10.88 7.72
CA VAL A 61 9.58 9.44 7.69
C VAL A 61 10.80 9.06 8.52
N GLN A 62 11.93 9.78 8.39
CA GLN A 62 13.13 9.51 9.19
C GLN A 62 12.86 9.66 10.69
N LYS A 63 12.15 10.72 11.08
CA LYS A 63 11.76 10.93 12.48
C LYS A 63 10.93 9.76 13.01
N LEU A 64 10.00 9.24 12.22
CA LEU A 64 9.19 8.08 12.61
C LEU A 64 10.05 6.86 12.97
N PHE A 65 11.11 6.58 12.18
CA PHE A 65 12.05 5.48 12.44
C PHE A 65 13.08 5.79 13.54
N GLN A 66 13.23 7.05 13.94
CA GLN A 66 14.00 7.43 15.13
C GLN A 66 13.18 7.27 16.42
N ASP A 67 11.88 7.60 16.36
CA ASP A 67 10.99 7.55 17.52
C ASP A 67 10.54 6.11 17.83
N TYR A 68 10.48 5.21 16.82
CA TYR A 68 9.98 3.85 16.96
C TYR A 68 10.89 2.80 16.33
N THR A 69 11.00 1.65 16.98
CA THR A 69 11.71 0.48 16.46
C THR A 69 10.71 -0.52 15.89
N PHE A 70 10.61 -0.57 14.57
CA PHE A 70 9.64 -1.43 13.88
C PHE A 70 10.16 -2.85 13.63
N THR A 71 9.26 -3.83 13.69
CA THR A 71 9.46 -5.22 13.27
C THR A 71 8.79 -5.54 11.95
N GLY A 72 7.85 -4.70 11.53
CA GLY A 72 7.13 -4.81 10.28
C GLY A 72 6.54 -3.48 9.83
N VAL A 73 6.46 -3.29 8.52
CA VAL A 73 5.87 -2.13 7.86
C VAL A 73 4.79 -2.61 6.90
N PHE A 74 3.57 -2.10 7.04
CA PHE A 74 2.45 -2.30 6.13
C PHE A 74 2.20 -0.98 5.41
N HIS A 75 2.70 -0.88 4.19
CA HIS A 75 2.69 0.37 3.44
C HIS A 75 1.46 0.47 2.54
N LEU A 76 0.36 1.04 3.06
CA LEU A 76 -0.91 1.16 2.34
C LEU A 76 -1.14 2.56 1.74
N ALA A 77 -0.39 3.57 2.18
CA ALA A 77 -0.54 4.94 1.68
C ALA A 77 -0.25 5.00 0.17
N ALA A 78 -1.22 5.44 -0.61
CA ALA A 78 -1.09 5.60 -2.06
C ALA A 78 -2.20 6.50 -2.62
N VAL A 79 -1.92 7.10 -3.78
CA VAL A 79 -2.95 7.66 -4.66
C VAL A 79 -3.47 6.55 -5.55
N LEU A 80 -4.80 6.39 -5.63
CA LEU A 80 -5.46 5.33 -6.38
C LEU A 80 -5.54 5.63 -7.90
N SER A 81 -6.00 4.64 -8.67
CA SER A 81 -5.97 4.65 -10.14
C SER A 81 -6.64 5.87 -10.78
N SER A 82 -7.86 6.25 -10.36
CA SER A 82 -8.54 7.42 -10.94
C SER A 82 -7.89 8.74 -10.53
N GLY A 83 -7.29 8.82 -9.34
CA GLY A 83 -6.43 9.93 -8.93
C GLY A 83 -5.17 9.99 -9.77
N GLY A 84 -4.62 8.82 -10.12
CA GLY A 84 -3.43 8.65 -10.93
C GLY A 84 -3.56 9.23 -12.33
N GLU A 85 -4.71 9.07 -12.96
CA GLU A 85 -4.95 9.61 -14.29
C GLU A 85 -5.28 11.11 -14.27
N ARG A 86 -5.77 11.64 -13.16
CA ARG A 86 -6.02 13.09 -13.01
C ARG A 86 -4.76 13.90 -12.78
N ASP A 87 -3.79 13.36 -12.04
CA ASP A 87 -2.53 14.00 -11.71
C ASP A 87 -1.40 12.95 -11.66
N PRO A 88 -0.87 12.56 -12.82
CA PRO A 88 0.16 11.52 -12.93
C PRO A 88 1.45 11.87 -12.19
N GLU A 89 1.89 13.12 -12.23
CA GLU A 89 3.14 13.57 -11.60
C GLU A 89 3.05 13.48 -10.07
N LYS A 90 1.98 14.01 -9.49
CA LYS A 90 1.71 13.90 -8.06
C LYS A 90 1.59 12.43 -7.64
N THR A 91 0.91 11.62 -8.43
CA THR A 91 0.74 10.19 -8.16
C THR A 91 2.08 9.47 -8.14
N HIS A 92 2.96 9.75 -9.11
CA HIS A 92 4.31 9.22 -9.12
C HIS A 92 5.10 9.68 -7.88
N HIS A 93 5.04 10.96 -7.54
CA HIS A 93 5.72 11.51 -6.37
C HIS A 93 5.27 10.82 -5.07
N VAL A 94 3.99 10.61 -4.89
CA VAL A 94 3.45 9.92 -3.70
C VAL A 94 3.76 8.44 -3.73
N ASN A 95 3.35 7.74 -4.81
CA ASN A 95 3.40 6.27 -4.85
C ASN A 95 4.81 5.71 -4.98
N VAL A 96 5.70 6.42 -5.66
CA VAL A 96 7.10 6.01 -5.83
C VAL A 96 8.02 6.73 -4.86
N GLY A 97 7.98 8.07 -4.83
CA GLY A 97 8.84 8.86 -3.96
C GLY A 97 8.59 8.56 -2.47
N GLY A 98 7.33 8.59 -2.05
CA GLY A 98 6.95 8.24 -0.67
C GLY A 98 7.32 6.82 -0.28
N THR A 99 7.13 5.85 -1.20
CA THR A 99 7.56 4.46 -0.97
C THR A 99 9.07 4.33 -0.84
N LEU A 100 9.85 5.06 -1.65
CA LEU A 100 11.32 5.06 -1.55
C LEU A 100 11.80 5.61 -0.21
N ASN A 101 11.18 6.66 0.31
CA ASN A 101 11.48 7.17 1.65
C ASN A 101 11.30 6.09 2.72
N LEU A 102 10.19 5.34 2.66
CA LEU A 102 9.91 4.24 3.59
C LEU A 102 10.86 3.07 3.42
N LEU A 103 11.15 2.62 2.19
CA LEU A 103 12.09 1.54 1.92
C LEU A 103 13.49 1.88 2.44
N THR A 104 13.95 3.12 2.20
CA THR A 104 15.25 3.60 2.65
C THR A 104 15.33 3.64 4.18
N ALA A 105 14.32 4.20 4.85
CA ALA A 105 14.27 4.27 6.30
C ALA A 105 14.16 2.87 6.93
N THR A 106 13.35 1.98 6.34
CA THR A 106 13.20 0.59 6.80
C THR A 106 14.51 -0.18 6.64
N GLN A 107 15.22 -0.02 5.53
CA GLN A 107 16.52 -0.65 5.30
C GLN A 107 17.56 -0.16 6.31
N ALA A 108 17.65 1.14 6.54
CA ALA A 108 18.56 1.70 7.54
C ALA A 108 18.26 1.14 8.95
N SER A 109 16.98 1.05 9.30
CA SER A 109 16.54 0.45 10.56
C SER A 109 16.84 -1.05 10.65
N SER A 110 16.68 -1.81 9.54
CA SER A 110 17.08 -3.22 9.46
C SER A 110 18.56 -3.40 9.73
N SER A 111 19.40 -2.61 9.07
CA SER A 111 20.87 -2.67 9.26
C SER A 111 21.24 -2.32 10.70
N ALA A 112 20.65 -1.29 11.28
CA ALA A 112 20.90 -0.88 12.67
C ALA A 112 20.46 -1.94 13.71
N GLN A 113 19.37 -2.67 13.42
CA GLN A 113 18.87 -3.74 14.28
C GLN A 113 19.59 -5.08 14.07
N GLY A 114 20.39 -5.22 13.00
CA GLY A 114 21.03 -6.49 12.62
C GLY A 114 20.02 -7.58 12.21
N ARG A 115 18.81 -7.21 11.79
CA ARG A 115 17.76 -8.16 11.39
C ARG A 115 16.87 -7.61 10.29
N SER A 116 16.32 -8.49 9.45
CA SER A 116 15.35 -8.12 8.42
C SER A 116 14.04 -7.62 9.04
N ILE A 117 13.55 -6.48 8.55
CA ILE A 117 12.21 -5.99 8.84
C ILE A 117 11.29 -6.40 7.68
N LYS A 118 10.09 -6.91 8.00
CA LYS A 118 9.08 -7.23 7.01
C LYS A 118 8.50 -5.95 6.42
N PHE A 119 8.50 -5.85 5.10
CA PHE A 119 7.87 -4.74 4.38
C PHE A 119 6.78 -5.29 3.45
N MET A 120 5.53 -5.12 3.85
CA MET A 120 4.37 -5.54 3.07
C MET A 120 3.90 -4.40 2.18
N PHE A 121 3.78 -4.69 0.89
CA PHE A 121 3.35 -3.73 -0.14
C PHE A 121 2.11 -4.25 -0.89
N PRO A 122 0.99 -3.53 -0.87
CA PRO A 122 -0.17 -3.84 -1.68
C PRO A 122 0.09 -3.41 -3.12
N SER A 123 0.38 -4.36 -3.98
CA SER A 123 0.36 -4.19 -5.41
C SER A 123 -1.06 -4.37 -5.95
N THR A 124 -1.23 -4.52 -7.24
CA THR A 124 -2.53 -4.49 -7.91
C THR A 124 -2.54 -5.34 -9.18
N ILE A 125 -3.70 -5.85 -9.56
CA ILE A 125 -3.89 -6.44 -10.89
C ILE A 125 -3.74 -5.41 -12.03
N ALA A 126 -3.79 -4.11 -11.74
CA ALA A 126 -3.56 -3.05 -12.74
C ALA A 126 -2.13 -3.03 -13.30
N ILE A 127 -1.20 -3.84 -12.77
CA ILE A 127 0.12 -4.05 -13.38
C ILE A 127 0.04 -4.88 -14.67
N TYR A 128 -1.03 -5.64 -14.87
CA TYR A 128 -1.24 -6.41 -16.08
C TYR A 128 -1.80 -5.50 -17.17
N GLY A 129 -1.10 -5.40 -18.31
CA GLY A 129 -1.47 -4.54 -19.44
C GLY A 129 -2.54 -5.15 -20.34
N ILE A 130 -3.61 -5.65 -19.75
CA ILE A 130 -4.73 -6.22 -20.48
C ILE A 130 -5.79 -5.13 -20.60
N ASP A 131 -6.00 -4.61 -21.80
CA ASP A 131 -7.05 -3.64 -22.11
C ASP A 131 -8.30 -4.33 -22.68
N ALA A 132 -9.38 -3.57 -22.87
CA ALA A 132 -10.63 -4.08 -23.42
C ALA A 132 -10.52 -4.58 -24.87
N ALA A 133 -9.48 -4.15 -25.61
CA ALA A 133 -9.21 -4.56 -26.98
C ALA A 133 -8.33 -5.82 -27.03
N SER A 134 -7.63 -6.13 -25.95
CA SER A 134 -6.80 -7.34 -25.86
C SER A 134 -7.70 -8.58 -25.82
N LYS A 135 -7.35 -9.59 -26.59
CA LYS A 135 -8.00 -10.91 -26.47
C LYS A 135 -7.83 -11.39 -25.03
N ARG A 136 -8.93 -11.73 -24.36
CA ARG A 136 -8.87 -12.35 -23.04
C ARG A 136 -8.09 -13.66 -23.19
N PRO A 137 -7.07 -13.90 -22.38
CA PRO A 137 -6.41 -15.19 -22.37
C PRO A 137 -7.43 -16.24 -21.91
N ASP A 138 -7.50 -17.36 -22.60
CA ASP A 138 -8.36 -18.50 -22.24
C ASP A 138 -7.85 -19.20 -20.97
N GLU A 139 -6.66 -18.85 -20.50
CA GLU A 139 -5.98 -19.41 -19.34
C GLU A 139 -5.74 -18.37 -18.25
N CYS A 140 -5.51 -18.84 -17.01
CA CYS A 140 -5.12 -17.99 -15.90
C CYS A 140 -3.78 -17.29 -16.19
N ILE A 141 -3.72 -15.97 -15.98
CA ILE A 141 -2.51 -15.16 -16.15
C ILE A 141 -1.54 -15.49 -15.03
N LYS A 142 -0.29 -15.81 -15.36
CA LYS A 142 0.78 -16.00 -14.40
C LYS A 142 1.37 -14.67 -13.95
N GLU A 143 2.02 -14.66 -12.79
CA GLU A 143 2.61 -13.46 -12.20
C GLU A 143 3.65 -12.75 -13.09
N THR A 144 4.31 -13.48 -13.98
CA THR A 144 5.36 -12.97 -14.88
C THR A 144 4.85 -12.58 -16.27
N GLU A 145 3.56 -12.78 -16.55
CA GLU A 145 2.95 -12.54 -17.85
C GLU A 145 2.25 -11.18 -17.87
N HIS A 146 2.15 -10.56 -19.05
CA HIS A 146 1.42 -9.31 -19.30
C HIS A 146 1.76 -8.13 -18.36
N THR A 147 2.96 -8.10 -17.78
CA THR A 147 3.40 -7.03 -16.87
C THR A 147 3.81 -5.75 -17.62
N ILE A 148 2.89 -5.21 -18.42
CA ILE A 148 3.06 -3.98 -19.20
C ILE A 148 1.88 -3.06 -18.88
N PRO A 149 1.85 -2.42 -17.70
CA PRO A 149 0.72 -1.62 -17.25
C PRO A 149 0.45 -0.42 -18.19
N ILE A 150 -0.83 -0.12 -18.37
CA ILE A 150 -1.31 0.97 -19.25
C ILE A 150 -1.76 2.21 -18.47
N THR A 151 -1.70 2.19 -17.14
CA THR A 151 -2.06 3.31 -16.27
C THR A 151 -0.86 3.80 -15.47
N MET A 152 -0.84 5.08 -15.07
CA MET A 152 0.21 5.62 -14.19
C MET A 152 0.27 4.85 -12.86
N TYR A 153 -0.89 4.53 -12.29
CA TYR A 153 -0.98 3.74 -11.07
C TYR A 153 -0.36 2.35 -11.21
N GLY A 154 -0.70 1.62 -12.28
CA GLY A 154 -0.12 0.29 -12.54
C GLY A 154 1.39 0.35 -12.77
N ASN A 155 1.89 1.35 -13.52
CA ASN A 155 3.33 1.57 -13.73
C ASN A 155 4.06 1.84 -12.41
N ASN A 156 3.49 2.69 -11.53
CA ASN A 156 4.08 2.98 -10.24
C ASN A 156 4.11 1.74 -9.34
N LYS A 157 3.04 0.95 -9.33
CA LYS A 157 2.99 -0.29 -8.53
C LYS A 157 3.99 -1.34 -9.01
N LEU A 158 4.11 -1.55 -10.33
CA LEU A 158 5.10 -2.45 -10.90
C LEU A 158 6.55 -1.97 -10.63
N TYR A 159 6.80 -0.67 -10.74
CA TYR A 159 8.10 -0.11 -10.37
C TYR A 159 8.45 -0.41 -8.91
N VAL A 160 7.49 -0.24 -7.99
CA VAL A 160 7.71 -0.53 -6.57
C VAL A 160 7.92 -2.03 -6.31
N GLU A 161 7.25 -2.93 -7.02
CA GLU A 161 7.57 -4.37 -6.93
C GLU A 161 9.04 -4.64 -7.29
N ASN A 162 9.53 -4.02 -8.37
CA ASN A 162 10.92 -4.19 -8.82
C ASN A 162 11.93 -3.58 -7.85
N ILE A 163 11.67 -2.34 -7.35
CA ILE A 163 12.59 -1.71 -6.40
C ILE A 163 12.56 -2.39 -5.04
N GLY A 164 11.40 -2.88 -4.59
CA GLY A 164 11.27 -3.67 -3.36
C GLY A 164 12.09 -4.97 -3.43
N ARG A 165 12.04 -5.68 -4.57
CA ARG A 165 12.90 -6.83 -4.83
C ARG A 165 14.38 -6.44 -4.81
N TYR A 166 14.76 -5.29 -5.36
CA TYR A 166 16.13 -4.80 -5.27
C TYR A 166 16.58 -4.64 -3.81
N TYR A 167 15.74 -4.04 -2.94
CA TYR A 167 16.06 -3.91 -1.52
C TYR A 167 16.15 -5.24 -0.79
N ALA A 168 15.34 -6.24 -1.19
CA ALA A 168 15.35 -7.57 -0.57
C ALA A 168 16.51 -8.47 -1.03
N GLU A 169 16.89 -8.39 -2.30
CA GLU A 169 17.80 -9.35 -2.90
C GLU A 169 19.16 -8.77 -3.27
N TYR A 170 19.19 -7.48 -3.70
CA TYR A 170 20.34 -6.90 -4.39
C TYR A 170 20.84 -5.59 -3.77
N TYR A 171 20.30 -5.16 -2.63
CA TYR A 171 20.63 -3.84 -2.07
C TYR A 171 22.13 -3.68 -1.87
N LYS A 172 22.72 -2.67 -2.55
CA LYS A 172 24.15 -2.38 -2.59
C LYS A 172 25.04 -3.57 -2.99
N PHE A 173 24.50 -4.56 -3.72
CA PHE A 173 25.25 -5.77 -4.12
C PHE A 173 26.55 -5.47 -4.85
N LEU A 174 26.59 -4.42 -5.69
CA LEU A 174 27.77 -3.98 -6.43
C LEU A 174 28.60 -2.90 -5.71
N SER A 175 28.25 -2.58 -4.47
CA SER A 175 28.99 -1.59 -3.67
C SER A 175 30.28 -2.20 -3.12
N SER A 176 31.30 -1.36 -2.93
CA SER A 176 32.50 -1.74 -2.17
C SER A 176 32.21 -2.04 -0.69
N THR A 177 31.05 -1.61 -0.20
CA THR A 177 30.55 -1.86 1.15
C THR A 177 29.15 -2.47 1.04
N PRO A 178 29.03 -3.78 0.73
CA PRO A 178 27.73 -4.44 0.62
C PRO A 178 27.01 -4.47 1.99
N GLU A 179 25.69 -4.50 1.96
CA GLU A 179 24.86 -4.69 3.15
C GLU A 179 24.52 -6.16 3.33
N ASP A 180 24.77 -6.68 4.53
CA ASP A 180 24.49 -8.08 4.87
C ASP A 180 23.01 -8.27 5.27
N VAL A 181 22.42 -7.28 5.91
CA VAL A 181 21.01 -7.31 6.32
C VAL A 181 20.14 -6.60 5.27
N ARG A 182 19.13 -7.29 4.79
CA ARG A 182 18.21 -6.83 3.76
C ARG A 182 16.77 -6.91 4.24
N LEU A 183 15.87 -6.22 3.56
CA LEU A 183 14.45 -6.27 3.87
C LEU A 183 13.84 -7.64 3.54
N ASP A 184 12.81 -8.04 4.28
CA ASP A 184 11.87 -9.09 3.89
C ASP A 184 10.70 -8.40 3.15
N PHE A 185 10.91 -8.08 1.86
CA PHE A 185 9.91 -7.39 1.04
C PHE A 185 8.89 -8.40 0.49
N ARG A 186 7.61 -8.08 0.66
CA ARG A 186 6.49 -8.90 0.17
C ARG A 186 5.47 -8.02 -0.53
N ALA A 187 5.17 -8.33 -1.78
CA ALA A 187 4.10 -7.69 -2.53
C ALA A 187 2.92 -8.65 -2.75
N VAL A 188 1.70 -8.13 -2.64
CA VAL A 188 0.47 -8.86 -2.96
C VAL A 188 -0.31 -8.04 -3.97
N ARG A 189 -0.64 -8.64 -5.12
CA ARG A 189 -1.44 -8.01 -6.17
C ARG A 189 -2.91 -8.17 -5.86
N TYR A 190 -3.51 -7.12 -5.33
CA TYR A 190 -4.94 -7.11 -5.01
C TYR A 190 -5.78 -6.98 -6.27
N PRO A 191 -6.90 -7.74 -6.36
CA PRO A 191 -7.99 -7.46 -7.29
C PRO A 191 -8.81 -6.24 -6.81
N GLY A 192 -9.97 -5.99 -7.42
CA GLY A 192 -10.94 -5.04 -6.88
C GLY A 192 -11.38 -5.48 -5.48
N LEU A 193 -11.25 -4.57 -4.52
CA LEU A 193 -11.69 -4.79 -3.14
C LEU A 193 -13.13 -4.32 -2.97
N LEU A 194 -13.91 -5.06 -2.20
CA LEU A 194 -15.26 -4.70 -1.80
C LEU A 194 -15.29 -4.54 -0.29
N SER A 195 -15.80 -3.42 0.19
CA SER A 195 -16.00 -3.16 1.60
C SER A 195 -17.45 -2.77 1.87
N ALA A 196 -17.95 -3.24 3.02
CA ALA A 196 -19.25 -2.84 3.55
C ALA A 196 -19.15 -1.64 4.50
N ASP A 197 -17.98 -1.44 5.12
CA ASP A 197 -17.79 -0.49 6.22
C ASP A 197 -17.28 0.88 5.76
N THR A 198 -16.69 0.95 4.57
CA THR A 198 -16.15 2.20 4.02
C THR A 198 -16.72 2.51 2.65
N MET A 199 -16.98 3.80 2.40
CA MET A 199 -17.37 4.26 1.07
C MET A 199 -16.18 4.22 0.12
N PRO A 200 -16.36 3.76 -1.14
CA PRO A 200 -15.31 3.78 -2.15
C PRO A 200 -14.78 5.19 -2.39
N THR A 201 -13.48 5.31 -2.63
CA THR A 201 -12.78 6.61 -2.67
C THR A 201 -12.11 6.92 -4.01
N GLY A 202 -12.40 6.19 -5.07
CA GLY A 202 -11.94 6.51 -6.43
C GLY A 202 -11.00 5.49 -7.06
N GLY A 203 -11.19 4.20 -6.79
CA GLY A 203 -10.62 3.13 -7.59
C GLY A 203 -11.42 2.91 -8.88
N THR A 204 -10.78 2.45 -9.94
CA THR A 204 -11.47 2.11 -11.20
C THR A 204 -12.40 0.90 -11.07
N SER A 205 -12.26 0.10 -10.02
CA SER A 205 -13.11 -1.05 -9.69
C SER A 205 -14.17 -0.76 -8.63
N ASP A 206 -14.27 0.49 -8.15
CA ASP A 206 -15.16 0.87 -7.06
C ASP A 206 -16.65 0.80 -7.44
N TYR A 207 -16.97 0.70 -8.73
CA TYR A 207 -18.35 0.56 -9.21
C TYR A 207 -19.12 -0.59 -8.54
N GLY A 208 -18.42 -1.68 -8.21
CA GLY A 208 -19.04 -2.80 -7.52
C GLY A 208 -19.49 -2.45 -6.10
N SER A 209 -18.63 -1.82 -5.31
CA SER A 209 -18.95 -1.32 -3.98
C SER A 209 -20.01 -0.23 -4.04
N GLU A 210 -19.90 0.72 -4.97
CA GLU A 210 -20.86 1.80 -5.16
C GLU A 210 -22.26 1.27 -5.49
N MET A 211 -22.38 0.26 -6.36
CA MET A 211 -23.64 -0.41 -6.68
C MET A 211 -24.28 -1.05 -5.45
N ILE A 212 -23.48 -1.74 -4.62
CA ILE A 212 -23.97 -2.39 -3.40
C ILE A 212 -24.48 -1.33 -2.42
N HIS A 213 -23.73 -0.27 -2.18
CA HIS A 213 -24.12 0.82 -1.29
C HIS A 213 -25.38 1.56 -1.81
N ALA A 214 -25.47 1.82 -3.11
CA ALA A 214 -26.65 2.44 -3.69
C ALA A 214 -27.87 1.54 -3.55
N GLY A 215 -27.74 0.23 -3.87
CA GLY A 215 -28.81 -0.74 -3.74
C GLY A 215 -29.31 -0.90 -2.30
N ALA A 216 -28.40 -0.96 -1.33
CA ALA A 216 -28.74 -1.02 0.09
C ALA A 216 -29.46 0.23 0.57
N ALA A 217 -29.17 1.39 -0.01
CA ALA A 217 -29.83 2.66 0.28
C ALA A 217 -31.11 2.91 -0.55
N GLY A 218 -31.55 1.95 -1.37
CA GLY A 218 -32.71 2.10 -2.26
C GLY A 218 -32.54 3.12 -3.37
N ARG A 219 -31.29 3.44 -3.76
CA ARG A 219 -30.97 4.43 -4.79
C ARG A 219 -30.60 3.74 -6.11
N SER A 220 -30.96 4.36 -7.24
CA SER A 220 -30.46 3.95 -8.54
C SER A 220 -28.98 4.27 -8.68
N TYR A 221 -28.25 3.42 -9.41
CA TYR A 221 -26.84 3.60 -9.72
C TYR A 221 -26.60 3.45 -11.23
N ALA A 222 -25.93 4.41 -11.83
CA ALA A 222 -25.52 4.34 -13.23
C ALA A 222 -24.09 3.77 -13.29
N CYS A 223 -23.97 2.49 -13.66
CA CYS A 223 -22.67 1.87 -13.82
C CYS A 223 -21.95 2.46 -15.03
N PHE A 224 -20.73 2.93 -14.81
CA PHE A 224 -19.90 3.53 -15.87
C PHE A 224 -19.08 2.47 -16.65
N VAL A 225 -19.13 1.21 -16.26
CA VAL A 225 -18.52 0.10 -16.97
C VAL A 225 -19.52 -0.44 -18.00
N PRO A 226 -19.16 -0.49 -19.30
CA PRO A 226 -20.06 -1.03 -20.32
C PRO A 226 -20.35 -2.50 -20.06
N PRO A 227 -21.54 -3.01 -20.44
CA PRO A 227 -21.82 -4.44 -20.41
C PRO A 227 -20.85 -5.17 -21.35
N THR A 228 -20.29 -6.27 -20.88
CA THR A 228 -19.37 -7.14 -21.64
C THR A 228 -20.13 -8.08 -22.53
#